data_0f061574a85b186f52fd4266bc8df7af
#
_entry.id   0f061574a85b186f52fd4266bc8df7af
#
_cell.length_a   1.000
_cell.length_b   1.000
_cell.length_c   1.000
_cell.angle_alpha   90.00
_cell.angle_beta   90.00
_cell.angle_gamma   90.00
#
_symmetry.space_group_name_H-M   'P 1'
#
loop_
_entity.id
_entity.type
_entity.pdbx_description
1 polymer ?
#
loop_
_entity_poly.entity_id
_entity_poly.type
_entity_poly.pdbx_seq_one_letter_code
_entity_poly.pdbx_strand_id
1 'polypeptide(L)'
;MKNVSDYWFTIEPYVFVDIKSKHVLLYNTLDGVTIESTNEKIVELLQETLQEENCGVALLTHERYRQEEICCFVDELREKFMGDVINVSLSDGKPVQILPFYNY
;
A
#
# COMPACT_ATOMS: atom_id res chain seq x y z
N MET A 1 20.91 -1.19 21.28
CA MET A 1 19.67 -0.97 20.96
C MET A 1 19.40 -1.12 19.53
N LYS A 2 18.34 -1.68 19.26
CA LYS A 2 18.08 -1.98 17.98
C LYS A 2 17.06 -1.11 17.47
N ASN A 3 17.30 -0.53 16.42
CA ASN A 3 16.34 0.34 15.81
C ASN A 3 15.40 -0.45 14.99
N VAL A 4 14.15 -0.35 15.33
CA VAL A 4 13.13 -0.98 14.58
C VAL A 4 12.63 0.02 13.58
N SER A 5 12.87 -0.23 12.33
CA SER A 5 12.50 0.72 11.29
C SER A 5 11.08 0.59 10.88
N ASP A 6 10.51 1.71 10.54
CA ASP A 6 9.21 1.74 9.88
C ASP A 6 9.42 1.51 8.40
N TYR A 7 8.32 1.46 7.66
CA TYR A 7 8.33 1.15 6.24
C TYR A 7 7.51 2.17 5.48
N TRP A 8 7.90 2.40 4.24
CA TRP A 8 7.04 3.12 3.29
C TRP A 8 6.24 2.07 2.55
N PHE A 9 4.92 2.15 2.66
CA PHE A 9 4.02 1.24 1.95
C PHE A 9 3.59 1.91 0.66
N THR A 10 3.73 1.22 -0.45
CA THR A 10 3.42 1.80 -1.75
C THR A 10 2.47 0.89 -2.50
N ILE A 11 1.57 1.50 -3.27
CA ILE A 11 0.72 0.81 -4.24
C ILE A 11 1.26 1.16 -5.62
N GLU A 12 1.40 0.17 -6.47
CA GLU A 12 1.93 0.40 -7.80
C GLU A 12 1.00 1.31 -8.59
N PRO A 13 1.53 2.20 -9.42
CA PRO A 13 0.69 3.19 -10.09
C PRO A 13 -0.31 2.61 -11.08
N TYR A 14 -0.11 1.38 -11.54
CA TYR A 14 -1.05 0.75 -12.46
C TYR A 14 -2.18 0.01 -11.72
N VAL A 15 -2.21 0.07 -10.40
CA VAL A 15 -3.26 -0.59 -9.63
C VAL A 15 -4.38 0.39 -9.35
N PHE A 16 -5.60 -0.01 -9.71
CA PHE A 16 -6.78 0.77 -9.41
C PHE A 16 -7.32 0.36 -8.05
N VAL A 17 -7.63 1.31 -7.19
CA VAL A 17 -8.15 1.03 -5.86
C VAL A 17 -9.50 1.71 -5.71
N ASP A 18 -10.51 0.93 -5.33
CA ASP A 18 -11.84 1.44 -5.08
C ASP A 18 -12.21 1.15 -3.63
N ILE A 19 -12.57 2.18 -2.89
CA ILE A 19 -12.94 2.02 -1.49
C ILE A 19 -14.38 2.48 -1.32
N LYS A 20 -15.23 1.58 -0.84
CA LYS A 20 -16.62 1.91 -0.58
C LYS A 20 -16.97 1.49 0.82
N SER A 21 -17.26 2.44 1.69
CA SER A 21 -17.56 2.17 3.08
C SER A 21 -16.43 1.36 3.72
N LYS A 22 -16.71 0.10 4.02
CA LYS A 22 -15.74 -0.76 4.67
C LYS A 22 -15.22 -1.84 3.74
N HIS A 23 -15.31 -1.61 2.45
CA HIS A 23 -14.89 -2.60 1.46
C HIS A 23 -13.91 -1.96 0.50
N VAL A 24 -12.83 -2.67 0.22
CA VAL A 24 -11.84 -2.18 -0.72
C VAL A 24 -11.61 -3.22 -1.79
N LEU A 25 -11.46 -2.75 -3.02
CA LEU A 25 -11.13 -3.57 -4.17
C LEU A 25 -9.88 -3.00 -4.82
N LEU A 26 -8.88 -3.85 -5.04
CA LEU A 26 -7.71 -3.47 -5.80
C LEU A 26 -7.72 -4.26 -7.10
N TYR A 27 -7.44 -3.58 -8.19
CA TYR A 27 -7.46 -4.19 -9.51
C TYR A 27 -6.17 -3.87 -10.23
N ASN A 28 -5.44 -4.91 -10.61
CA ASN A 28 -4.21 -4.74 -11.36
C ASN A 28 -4.56 -4.57 -12.83
N THR A 29 -4.34 -3.37 -13.36
CA THR A 29 -4.75 -3.07 -14.72
C THR A 29 -3.87 -3.76 -15.78
N LEU A 30 -2.75 -4.33 -15.38
CA LEU A 30 -1.88 -5.01 -16.33
C LEU A 30 -2.29 -6.46 -16.58
N ASP A 31 -2.77 -7.15 -15.55
CA ASP A 31 -3.09 -8.56 -15.70
C ASP A 31 -4.50 -8.93 -15.25
N GLY A 32 -5.25 -7.97 -14.74
CA GLY A 32 -6.64 -8.21 -14.34
C GLY A 32 -6.83 -8.88 -12.98
N VAL A 33 -5.76 -9.07 -12.23
CA VAL A 33 -5.86 -9.70 -10.91
C VAL A 33 -6.52 -8.73 -9.94
N THR A 34 -7.41 -9.24 -9.10
CA THR A 34 -8.10 -8.43 -8.10
C THR A 34 -7.86 -8.95 -6.71
N ILE A 35 -7.88 -8.03 -5.74
CA ILE A 35 -7.82 -8.35 -4.32
C ILE A 35 -8.93 -7.55 -3.65
N GLU A 36 -9.70 -8.20 -2.79
CA GLU A 36 -10.77 -7.54 -2.06
C GLU A 36 -10.60 -7.77 -0.57
N SER A 37 -11.00 -6.81 0.23
CA SER A 37 -10.92 -6.95 1.68
C SER A 37 -11.97 -6.10 2.36
N THR A 38 -12.48 -6.60 3.48
CA THR A 38 -13.33 -5.80 4.36
C THR A 38 -12.65 -5.60 5.71
N ASN A 39 -11.40 -5.97 5.83
CA ASN A 39 -10.65 -5.80 7.08
C ASN A 39 -10.42 -4.32 7.35
N GLU A 40 -10.83 -3.86 8.51
CA GLU A 40 -10.76 -2.44 8.84
C GLU A 40 -9.34 -1.89 8.79
N LYS A 41 -8.37 -2.69 9.21
CA LYS A 41 -6.99 -2.23 9.23
C LYS A 41 -6.46 -2.02 7.82
N ILE A 42 -6.86 -2.88 6.90
CA ILE A 42 -6.46 -2.78 5.52
C ILE A 42 -7.14 -1.59 4.86
N VAL A 43 -8.44 -1.42 5.14
CA VAL A 43 -9.18 -0.28 4.60
C VAL A 43 -8.55 1.03 5.05
N GLU A 44 -8.21 1.13 6.33
CA GLU A 44 -7.56 2.33 6.86
C GLU A 44 -6.24 2.61 6.19
N LEU A 45 -5.42 1.57 6.02
CA LEU A 45 -4.12 1.74 5.39
C LEU A 45 -4.27 2.26 3.97
N LEU A 46 -5.22 1.72 3.22
CA LEU A 46 -5.42 2.15 1.85
C LEU A 46 -6.01 3.55 1.76
N GLN A 47 -6.89 3.90 2.71
CA GLN A 47 -7.40 5.26 2.76
C GLN A 47 -6.28 6.26 2.97
N GLU A 48 -5.35 5.95 3.86
CA GLU A 48 -4.19 6.81 4.09
C GLU A 48 -3.32 6.90 2.84
N THR A 49 -3.08 5.76 2.22
CA THR A 49 -2.21 5.70 1.05
C THR A 49 -2.75 6.53 -0.09
N LEU A 50 -4.06 6.59 -0.23
CA LEU A 50 -4.69 7.29 -1.34
C LEU A 50 -4.98 8.75 -1.06
N GLN A 51 -4.67 9.23 0.14
CA GLN A 51 -4.83 10.65 0.41
C GLN A 51 -3.94 11.45 -0.53
N GLU A 52 -4.45 12.58 -0.96
CA GLU A 52 -3.77 13.38 -1.96
C GLU A 52 -2.32 13.70 -1.57
N GLU A 53 -2.12 14.05 -0.31
CA GLU A 53 -0.80 14.42 0.14
C GLU A 53 0.15 13.24 0.23
N ASN A 54 -0.37 12.02 0.22
CA ASN A 54 0.49 10.84 0.31
C ASN A 54 0.90 10.29 -1.04
N CYS A 55 0.16 10.57 -2.08
CA CYS A 55 0.52 10.22 -3.45
C CYS A 55 0.81 8.74 -3.65
N GLY A 56 0.02 7.89 -3.02
CA GLY A 56 0.19 6.44 -3.19
C GLY A 56 1.24 5.83 -2.28
N VAL A 57 1.79 6.61 -1.36
CA VAL A 57 2.80 6.12 -0.43
C VAL A 57 2.40 6.50 0.98
N ALA A 58 2.35 5.56 1.89
CA ALA A 58 1.99 5.82 3.28
C ALA A 58 3.05 5.27 4.22
N LEU A 59 3.17 5.87 5.38
CA LEU A 59 4.08 5.37 6.39
C LEU A 59 3.41 4.20 7.11
N LEU A 60 4.07 3.06 7.09
CA LEU A 60 3.60 1.88 7.78
C LEU A 60 4.54 1.61 8.92
N THR A 61 4.10 1.87 10.13
CA THR A 61 4.95 1.69 11.29
C THR A 61 5.28 0.22 11.49
N HIS A 62 6.39 -0.04 12.14
CA HIS A 62 6.79 -1.40 12.43
C HIS A 62 5.67 -2.14 13.16
N GLU A 63 5.07 -1.48 14.12
CA GLU A 63 4.01 -2.08 14.92
C GLU A 63 2.81 -2.49 14.08
N ARG A 64 2.41 -1.65 13.14
CA ARG A 64 1.31 -1.97 12.25
C ARG A 64 1.68 -3.10 11.31
N TYR A 65 2.89 -3.07 10.80
CA TYR A 65 3.31 -4.06 9.81
C TYR A 65 3.40 -5.45 10.42
N ARG A 66 3.67 -5.55 11.71
CA ARG A 66 3.77 -6.87 12.31
C ARG A 66 2.40 -7.45 12.65
N GLN A 67 1.32 -6.72 12.49
CA GLN A 67 -0.01 -7.30 12.64
C GLN A 67 -0.25 -8.26 11.49
N GLU A 68 -0.76 -9.42 11.82
CA GLU A 68 -0.88 -10.49 10.84
C GLU A 68 -1.70 -10.08 9.63
N GLU A 69 -2.80 -9.38 9.86
CA GLU A 69 -3.67 -8.95 8.77
C GLU A 69 -2.93 -8.05 7.79
N ILE A 70 -2.14 -7.13 8.31
CA ILE A 70 -1.39 -6.20 7.47
C ILE A 70 -0.24 -6.92 6.78
N CYS A 71 0.48 -7.74 7.53
CA CYS A 71 1.62 -8.47 6.97
C CYS A 71 1.17 -9.39 5.83
N CYS A 72 0.10 -10.13 6.03
CA CYS A 72 -0.41 -11.02 4.99
C CYS A 72 -0.88 -10.26 3.77
N PHE A 73 -1.53 -9.11 3.98
CA PHE A 73 -2.00 -8.28 2.89
C PHE A 73 -0.82 -7.76 2.06
N VAL A 74 0.22 -7.28 2.73
CA VAL A 74 1.41 -6.78 2.05
C VAL A 74 2.09 -7.91 1.26
N ASP A 75 2.19 -9.08 1.87
CA ASP A 75 2.80 -10.22 1.18
C ASP A 75 2.03 -10.58 -0.08
N GLU A 76 0.71 -10.54 -0.01
CA GLU A 76 -0.12 -10.82 -1.18
C GLU A 76 0.09 -9.78 -2.26
N LEU A 77 0.16 -8.51 -1.89
CA LEU A 77 0.42 -7.46 -2.86
C LEU A 77 1.76 -7.63 -3.53
N ARG A 78 2.78 -7.97 -2.75
CA ARG A 78 4.12 -8.15 -3.30
C ARG A 78 4.16 -9.35 -4.26
N GLU A 79 3.47 -10.41 -3.88
CA GLU A 79 3.43 -11.60 -4.71
C GLU A 79 2.76 -11.32 -6.05
N LYS A 80 1.77 -10.44 -6.05
CA LYS A 80 1.02 -10.12 -7.26
C LYS A 80 1.52 -8.85 -7.95
N PHE A 81 2.64 -8.32 -7.48
CA PHE A 81 3.26 -7.12 -8.05
C PHE A 81 2.32 -5.91 -8.03
N MET A 82 1.52 -5.80 -6.99
CA MET A 82 0.56 -4.71 -6.86
C MET A 82 0.96 -3.67 -5.83
N GLY A 83 1.93 -3.98 -4.98
CA GLY A 83 2.41 -3.06 -3.98
C GLY A 83 3.67 -3.59 -3.32
N ASP A 84 4.28 -2.78 -2.47
CA ASP A 84 5.52 -3.18 -1.81
C ASP A 84 5.73 -2.33 -0.56
N VAL A 85 6.74 -2.70 0.21
CA VAL A 85 7.20 -1.90 1.34
C VAL A 85 8.69 -1.66 1.20
N ILE A 86 9.13 -0.47 1.60
CA ILE A 86 10.53 -0.08 1.55
C ILE A 86 10.91 0.34 2.95
N ASN A 87 11.99 -0.22 3.48
CA ASN A 87 12.45 0.12 4.82
C ASN A 87 12.87 1.57 4.85
N VAL A 88 12.36 2.33 5.82
CA VAL A 88 12.62 3.76 5.89
C VAL A 88 14.11 4.03 6.03
N SER A 89 14.82 3.20 6.79
CA SER A 89 16.23 3.44 7.01
C SER A 89 17.08 3.18 5.77
N LEU A 90 16.53 2.49 4.77
CA LEU A 90 17.24 2.23 3.53
C LEU A 90 16.84 3.20 2.42
N SER A 91 15.90 4.08 2.72
CA SER A 91 15.37 5.01 1.74
C SER A 91 15.89 6.41 2.03
N ASP A 92 16.10 7.19 0.99
CA ASP A 92 16.55 8.55 1.12
C ASP A 92 15.33 9.45 1.22
N GLY A 93 14.54 9.25 2.25
CA GLY A 93 13.30 9.98 2.41
C GLY A 93 12.12 9.25 1.79
N LYS A 94 10.99 9.91 1.72
CA LYS A 94 9.78 9.30 1.21
C LYS A 94 9.90 9.07 -0.29
N PRO A 95 9.67 7.85 -0.75
CA PRO A 95 9.75 7.59 -2.20
C PRO A 95 8.69 8.35 -2.95
N VAL A 96 8.99 8.70 -4.18
CA VAL A 96 8.08 9.43 -5.03
C VAL A 96 7.52 8.48 -6.07
N GLN A 97 6.20 8.40 -6.12
CA GLN A 97 5.55 7.60 -7.13
C GLN A 97 5.37 8.43 -8.38
N ILE A 98 5.77 7.87 -9.51
CA ILE A 98 5.49 8.51 -10.77
C ILE A 98 4.13 8.03 -11.19
N LEU A 99 3.16 8.88 -11.03
CA LEU A 99 1.80 8.51 -11.37
C LEU A 99 1.65 8.46 -12.87
N PRO A 100 1.02 7.45 -13.37
CA PRO A 100 0.72 7.42 -14.78
C PRO A 100 -0.29 8.51 -15.05
N PHE A 101 -0.24 9.01 -16.19
CA PHE A 101 -1.06 10.11 -16.47
C PHE A 101 -2.23 9.75 -17.22
N TYR A 102 -2.91 8.81 -16.83
CA TYR A 102 -4.15 8.57 -17.43
C TYR A 102 -5.11 8.72 -16.37
N ASN A 103 -5.10 9.76 -15.73
CA ASN A 103 -6.20 10.04 -14.93
C ASN A 103 -7.11 10.73 -15.83
N TYR A 104 -7.79 10.07 -16.51
CA TYR A 104 -8.84 10.61 -17.34
C TYR A 104 -10.18 10.38 -16.78
#